data_e8e797e8b6fb11f71e63c824ccf55112
#
_entry.id   e8e797e8b6fb11f71e63c824ccf55112
#
_cell.length_a   1.000
_cell.length_b   1.000
_cell.length_c   1.000
_cell.angle_alpha   90.00
_cell.angle_beta   90.00
_cell.angle_gamma   90.00
#
_symmetry.space_group_name_H-M   'P 1'
#
loop_
_entity.id
_entity.type
_entity.pdbx_description
1 polymer ?
#
loop_
_entity_poly.entity_id
_entity_poly.type
_entity_poly.pdbx_seq_one_letter_code
_entity_poly.pdbx_strand_id
1 'polypeptide(L)'
;NMVLNPNFATLSLNTDPASDIFIDGERVAKGQWNGRLSSGTHLVEARKPSHRNSSLKVNLSNGENKTLTIPNPEPIYSMLDINSQPMGAKILIDGEDFGTTPRVIKNILVGEHTLSLVKQGCAKLEKTFTLKEKEMLSLNEKLDSGKIITVTTDKEGDEIYVDGTFAGHSPLHVSMGYGQHTVKAIREGRSVMQDKYMKLNGNQTQLTLE
;
A
#
# COMPACT_ATOMS: atom_id res chain seq x y z
N ASN A 1 28.52 -54.95 -5.91
CA ASN A 1 27.61 -53.87 -6.33
C ASN A 1 27.29 -53.01 -5.14
N MET A 2 27.86 -51.82 -5.08
CA MET A 2 27.56 -50.83 -4.07
C MET A 2 26.22 -50.15 -4.48
N VAL A 3 25.17 -50.46 -3.75
CA VAL A 3 23.87 -49.78 -3.93
C VAL A 3 23.99 -48.44 -3.22
N LEU A 4 24.10 -47.35 -3.98
CA LEU A 4 23.99 -45.97 -3.46
C LEU A 4 22.55 -45.73 -3.05
N ASN A 5 22.25 -45.79 -1.77
CA ASN A 5 20.96 -45.33 -1.25
C ASN A 5 20.89 -43.82 -1.38
N PRO A 6 19.82 -43.25 -1.99
CA PRO A 6 19.67 -41.82 -2.11
C PRO A 6 19.57 -41.18 -0.72
N ASN A 7 20.45 -40.25 -0.40
CA ASN A 7 20.45 -39.51 0.87
C ASN A 7 19.57 -38.27 0.80
N PHE A 8 18.32 -38.39 0.28
CA PHE A 8 17.38 -37.32 0.16
C PHE A 8 15.93 -37.79 0.32
N ALA A 9 15.06 -36.87 0.65
CA ALA A 9 13.60 -36.97 0.66
C ALA A 9 12.96 -35.98 -0.33
N THR A 10 11.73 -36.24 -0.69
CA THR A 10 10.90 -35.27 -1.44
C THR A 10 9.95 -34.58 -0.48
N LEU A 11 9.95 -33.26 -0.46
CA LEU A 11 9.08 -32.45 0.39
C LEU A 11 8.21 -31.54 -0.46
N SER A 12 6.90 -31.52 -0.18
CA SER A 12 5.94 -30.57 -0.72
C SER A 12 5.46 -29.65 0.41
N LEU A 13 5.54 -28.35 0.21
CA LEU A 13 5.15 -27.33 1.17
C LEU A 13 4.04 -26.45 0.59
N ASN A 14 3.05 -26.12 1.42
CA ASN A 14 1.98 -25.17 1.13
C ASN A 14 1.89 -24.16 2.27
N THR A 15 1.51 -22.92 1.94
CA THR A 15 1.19 -21.86 2.91
C THR A 15 0.29 -20.82 2.24
N ASP A 16 0.01 -19.69 2.90
CA ASP A 16 -0.64 -18.53 2.28
C ASP A 16 0.03 -18.16 0.94
N PRO A 17 -0.73 -18.07 -0.17
CA PRO A 17 -0.18 -17.77 -1.50
C PRO A 17 0.65 -16.49 -1.58
N ALA A 18 0.43 -15.52 -0.67
CA ALA A 18 1.19 -14.27 -0.61
C ALA A 18 2.49 -14.38 0.21
N SER A 19 2.72 -15.51 0.90
CA SER A 19 3.89 -15.70 1.77
C SER A 19 5.07 -16.29 1.03
N ASP A 20 6.26 -15.82 1.34
CA ASP A 20 7.51 -16.42 0.89
C ASP A 20 7.86 -17.64 1.75
N ILE A 21 8.30 -18.73 1.11
CA ILE A 21 8.75 -19.95 1.76
C ILE A 21 10.27 -19.92 1.85
N PHE A 22 10.77 -20.19 3.06
CA PHE A 22 12.18 -20.35 3.35
C PHE A 22 12.46 -21.77 3.86
N ILE A 23 13.58 -22.33 3.46
CA ILE A 23 14.10 -23.60 3.96
C ILE A 23 15.53 -23.35 4.44
N ASP A 24 15.79 -23.64 5.70
CA ASP A 24 17.09 -23.42 6.36
C ASP A 24 17.64 -21.99 6.16
N GLY A 25 16.73 -21.03 6.12
CA GLY A 25 17.07 -19.60 5.95
C GLY A 25 17.15 -19.11 4.51
N GLU A 26 17.09 -19.97 3.51
CA GLU A 26 17.10 -19.62 2.09
C GLU A 26 15.67 -19.52 1.55
N ARG A 27 15.37 -18.43 0.80
CA ARG A 27 14.08 -18.26 0.10
C ARG A 27 14.01 -19.20 -1.10
N VAL A 28 13.03 -20.09 -1.12
CA VAL A 28 12.89 -21.12 -2.18
C VAL A 28 11.69 -20.90 -3.09
N ALA A 29 10.58 -20.32 -2.60
CA ALA A 29 9.36 -20.14 -3.38
C ALA A 29 8.40 -19.12 -2.74
N LYS A 30 7.23 -18.98 -3.34
CA LYS A 30 6.10 -18.23 -2.80
C LYS A 30 4.84 -19.11 -2.83
N GLY A 31 4.14 -19.20 -1.70
CA GLY A 31 2.90 -19.94 -1.53
C GLY A 31 3.05 -21.46 -1.52
N GLN A 32 3.77 -22.01 -2.49
CA GLN A 32 3.98 -23.46 -2.65
C GLN A 32 5.39 -23.78 -3.08
N TRP A 33 5.91 -24.92 -2.62
CA TRP A 33 7.20 -25.45 -3.02
C TRP A 33 7.17 -26.97 -3.09
N ASN A 34 7.89 -27.55 -4.05
CA ASN A 34 8.11 -28.98 -4.16
C ASN A 34 9.56 -29.22 -4.62
N GLY A 35 10.25 -30.08 -3.91
CA GLY A 35 11.64 -30.35 -4.24
C GLY A 35 12.25 -31.46 -3.40
N ARG A 36 13.54 -31.72 -3.63
CA ARG A 36 14.33 -32.69 -2.89
C ARG A 36 15.21 -31.98 -1.87
N LEU A 37 15.25 -32.52 -0.67
CA LEU A 37 16.15 -32.10 0.41
C LEU A 37 16.94 -33.30 0.92
N SER A 38 18.10 -33.05 1.52
CA SER A 38 18.84 -34.07 2.23
C SER A 38 17.97 -34.72 3.34
N SER A 39 18.22 -35.93 3.70
CA SER A 39 17.62 -36.48 4.92
C SER A 39 18.19 -35.76 6.14
N GLY A 40 17.37 -35.57 7.18
CA GLY A 40 17.74 -34.84 8.39
C GLY A 40 16.66 -33.82 8.81
N THR A 41 17.07 -32.95 9.71
CA THR A 41 16.16 -31.90 10.24
C THR A 41 16.33 -30.62 9.47
N HIS A 42 15.23 -30.08 8.99
CA HIS A 42 15.16 -28.80 8.28
C HIS A 42 14.21 -27.84 9.01
N LEU A 43 14.49 -26.55 8.92
CA LEU A 43 13.59 -25.49 9.35
C LEU A 43 12.87 -24.93 8.11
N VAL A 44 11.55 -25.07 8.06
CA VAL A 44 10.72 -24.46 7.01
C VAL A 44 9.94 -23.30 7.61
N GLU A 45 9.92 -22.17 6.91
CA GLU A 45 9.28 -20.95 7.40
C GLU A 45 8.40 -20.33 6.29
N ALA A 46 7.30 -19.74 6.70
CA ALA A 46 6.53 -18.82 5.87
C ALA A 46 6.71 -17.39 6.39
N ARG A 47 7.06 -16.46 5.51
CA ARG A 47 7.31 -15.06 5.85
C ARG A 47 6.48 -14.15 4.94
N LYS A 48 5.87 -13.14 5.55
CA LYS A 48 5.06 -12.13 4.85
C LYS A 48 5.30 -10.78 5.51
N PRO A 49 5.46 -9.68 4.72
CA PRO A 49 5.59 -8.34 5.29
C PRO A 49 4.48 -8.03 6.28
N SER A 50 4.79 -7.33 7.35
CA SER A 50 3.82 -6.92 8.40
C SER A 50 3.16 -8.08 9.17
N HIS A 51 3.72 -9.29 9.09
CA HIS A 51 3.23 -10.48 9.76
C HIS A 51 4.34 -11.14 10.59
N ARG A 52 3.94 -11.85 11.64
CA ARG A 52 4.84 -12.76 12.38
C ARG A 52 5.13 -13.97 11.51
N ASN A 53 6.41 -14.29 11.35
CA ASN A 53 6.82 -15.48 10.63
C ASN A 53 6.26 -16.72 11.33
N SER A 54 5.84 -17.70 10.56
CA SER A 54 5.52 -19.02 11.05
C SER A 54 6.63 -20.02 10.66
N SER A 55 6.84 -21.03 11.47
CA SER A 55 7.91 -21.99 11.22
C SER A 55 7.55 -23.39 11.70
N LEU A 56 8.09 -24.39 11.04
CA LEU A 56 8.03 -25.80 11.44
C LEU A 56 9.42 -26.42 11.32
N LYS A 57 9.79 -27.24 12.31
CA LYS A 57 10.93 -28.16 12.18
C LYS A 57 10.42 -29.45 11.58
N VAL A 58 11.05 -29.87 10.50
CA VAL A 58 10.69 -31.07 9.74
C VAL A 58 11.85 -32.03 9.78
N ASN A 59 11.62 -33.26 10.21
CA ASN A 59 12.58 -34.33 10.09
C ASN A 59 12.22 -35.19 8.88
N LEU A 60 13.17 -35.39 7.98
CA LEU A 60 13.02 -36.12 6.73
C LEU A 60 13.87 -37.40 6.78
N SER A 61 13.21 -38.52 6.56
CA SER A 61 13.89 -39.83 6.41
C SER A 61 14.32 -40.05 4.96
N ASN A 62 15.32 -40.88 4.77
CA ASN A 62 15.81 -41.19 3.44
C ASN A 62 14.74 -41.85 2.57
N GLY A 63 14.51 -41.32 1.36
CA GLY A 63 13.48 -41.78 0.42
C GLY A 63 12.06 -41.39 0.79
N GLU A 64 11.85 -40.63 1.86
CA GLU A 64 10.51 -40.19 2.30
C GLU A 64 9.88 -39.20 1.30
N ASN A 65 8.57 -39.35 1.09
CA ASN A 65 7.74 -38.35 0.40
C ASN A 65 6.79 -37.72 1.43
N LYS A 66 6.94 -36.42 1.68
CA LYS A 66 6.19 -35.71 2.70
C LYS A 66 5.52 -34.47 2.16
N THR A 67 4.27 -34.27 2.57
CA THR A 67 3.53 -33.02 2.29
C THR A 67 3.18 -32.36 3.60
N LEU A 68 3.46 -31.06 3.71
CA LEU A 68 3.22 -30.26 4.89
C LEU A 68 2.59 -28.91 4.53
N THR A 69 1.75 -28.43 5.43
CA THR A 69 1.24 -27.07 5.39
C THR A 69 1.93 -26.27 6.50
N ILE A 70 2.68 -25.23 6.11
CA ILE A 70 3.24 -24.27 7.06
C ILE A 70 2.08 -23.36 7.49
N PRO A 71 1.86 -23.13 8.79
CA PRO A 71 0.83 -22.20 9.26
C PRO A 71 0.98 -20.82 8.60
N ASN A 72 -0.12 -20.15 8.33
CA ASN A 72 -0.06 -18.83 7.76
C ASN A 72 0.58 -17.84 8.74
N PRO A 73 1.43 -16.91 8.28
CA PRO A 73 1.93 -15.83 9.10
C PRO A 73 0.79 -14.98 9.67
N GLU A 74 0.89 -14.60 10.94
CA GLU A 74 -0.12 -13.82 11.63
C GLU A 74 0.09 -12.31 11.41
N PRO A 75 -0.94 -11.54 11.05
CA PRO A 75 -0.81 -10.10 10.85
C PRO A 75 -0.47 -9.38 12.16
N ILE A 76 0.42 -8.41 12.08
CA ILE A 76 0.80 -7.53 13.19
C ILE A 76 0.10 -6.20 13.01
N TYR A 77 -0.71 -5.80 13.98
CA TYR A 77 -1.47 -4.56 13.95
C TYR A 77 -0.94 -3.54 14.95
N SER A 78 -1.18 -2.26 14.64
CA SER A 78 -0.90 -1.13 15.51
C SER A 78 -2.06 -0.15 15.54
N MET A 79 -1.90 0.96 16.24
CA MET A 79 -2.90 2.02 16.37
C MET A 79 -2.35 3.34 15.83
N LEU A 80 -3.23 4.14 15.26
CA LEU A 80 -2.93 5.44 14.70
C LEU A 80 -3.95 6.47 15.21
N ASP A 81 -3.47 7.55 15.84
CA ASP A 81 -4.26 8.71 16.23
C ASP A 81 -3.99 9.84 15.24
N ILE A 82 -5.03 10.29 14.54
CA ILE A 82 -4.92 11.32 13.51
C ILE A 82 -5.77 12.53 13.89
N ASN A 83 -5.09 13.67 13.98
CA ASN A 83 -5.69 14.97 14.19
C ASN A 83 -5.33 15.90 13.02
N SER A 84 -6.20 16.86 12.73
CA SER A 84 -5.90 17.92 11.76
C SER A 84 -6.42 19.28 12.22
N GLN A 85 -5.78 20.32 11.73
CA GLN A 85 -6.26 21.68 11.86
C GLN A 85 -6.37 22.33 10.46
N PRO A 86 -7.61 22.68 10.02
CA PRO A 86 -8.90 22.51 10.70
C PRO A 86 -9.34 21.03 10.81
N MET A 87 -10.13 20.74 11.83
CA MET A 87 -10.72 19.41 12.04
C MET A 87 -11.74 19.03 10.97
N GLY A 88 -12.10 17.74 10.88
CA GLY A 88 -13.09 17.24 9.92
C GLY A 88 -12.51 17.03 8.52
N ALA A 89 -11.19 16.79 8.42
CA ALA A 89 -10.59 16.33 7.18
C ALA A 89 -10.88 14.84 6.98
N LYS A 90 -11.25 14.44 5.77
CA LYS A 90 -11.41 13.05 5.37
C LYS A 90 -10.05 12.36 5.42
N ILE A 91 -10.00 11.19 6.04
CA ILE A 91 -8.80 10.37 6.21
C ILE A 91 -8.81 9.26 5.19
N LEU A 92 -7.80 9.21 4.35
CA LEU A 92 -7.53 8.06 3.47
C LEU A 92 -6.16 7.50 3.85
N ILE A 93 -6.10 6.18 4.07
CA ILE A 93 -4.84 5.45 4.30
C ILE A 93 -4.74 4.42 3.19
N ASP A 94 -3.66 4.48 2.40
CA ASP A 94 -3.45 3.65 1.20
C ASP A 94 -4.65 3.69 0.23
N GLY A 95 -5.38 4.82 0.20
CA GLY A 95 -6.56 5.03 -0.61
C GLY A 95 -7.89 4.58 0.02
N GLU A 96 -7.87 3.84 1.13
CA GLU A 96 -9.07 3.41 1.86
C GLU A 96 -9.58 4.50 2.80
N ASP A 97 -10.92 4.65 2.89
CA ASP A 97 -11.61 5.65 3.70
C ASP A 97 -11.72 5.21 5.17
N PHE A 98 -11.12 5.98 6.07
CA PHE A 98 -11.16 5.77 7.52
C PHE A 98 -11.99 6.84 8.27
N GLY A 99 -12.81 7.62 7.57
CA GLY A 99 -13.66 8.66 8.15
C GLY A 99 -12.98 10.01 8.23
N THR A 100 -13.20 10.77 9.32
CA THR A 100 -12.73 12.15 9.45
C THR A 100 -11.95 12.40 10.75
N THR A 101 -11.02 13.36 10.70
CA THR A 101 -10.27 13.83 11.88
C THR A 101 -11.14 14.62 12.88
N PRO A 102 -10.88 14.55 14.20
CA PRO A 102 -9.90 13.68 14.86
C PRO A 102 -10.38 12.23 14.93
N ARG A 103 -9.47 11.26 14.81
CA ARG A 103 -9.83 9.85 14.87
C ARG A 103 -8.68 8.96 15.33
N VAL A 104 -9.01 8.01 16.22
CA VAL A 104 -8.15 6.89 16.57
C VAL A 104 -8.57 5.69 15.74
N ILE A 105 -7.65 5.15 14.97
CA ILE A 105 -7.84 3.99 14.10
C ILE A 105 -7.07 2.83 14.70
N LYS A 106 -7.78 1.72 14.92
CA LYS A 106 -7.22 0.47 15.44
C LYS A 106 -7.08 -0.53 14.29
N ASN A 107 -6.21 -1.51 14.46
CA ASN A 107 -6.03 -2.62 13.52
C ASN A 107 -5.54 -2.20 12.12
N ILE A 108 -4.59 -1.27 12.06
CA ILE A 108 -3.80 -1.01 10.85
C ILE A 108 -2.57 -1.92 10.92
N LEU A 109 -2.23 -2.57 9.82
CA LEU A 109 -1.01 -3.38 9.72
C LEU A 109 0.22 -2.52 10.03
N VAL A 110 1.24 -3.10 10.64
CA VAL A 110 2.53 -2.42 10.78
C VAL A 110 3.20 -2.29 9.42
N GLY A 111 4.05 -1.28 9.25
CA GLY A 111 4.77 -1.02 8.00
C GLY A 111 4.59 0.41 7.53
N GLU A 112 4.98 0.65 6.29
CA GLU A 112 4.86 1.94 5.63
C GLU A 112 3.48 2.10 5.01
N HIS A 113 2.88 3.27 5.21
CA HIS A 113 1.55 3.65 4.72
C HIS A 113 1.55 5.07 4.17
N THR A 114 0.60 5.37 3.30
CA THR A 114 0.36 6.72 2.79
C THR A 114 -0.91 7.28 3.42
N LEU A 115 -0.78 8.41 4.10
CA LEU A 115 -1.89 9.21 4.60
C LEU A 115 -2.26 10.28 3.58
N SER A 116 -3.54 10.38 3.23
CA SER A 116 -4.11 11.55 2.56
C SER A 116 -5.17 12.19 3.44
N LEU A 117 -5.07 13.49 3.66
CA LEU A 117 -6.10 14.29 4.32
C LEU A 117 -6.73 15.25 3.31
N VAL A 118 -8.06 15.15 3.18
CA VAL A 118 -8.83 15.96 2.22
C VAL A 118 -9.91 16.73 2.97
N LYS A 119 -9.88 18.07 2.82
CA LYS A 119 -10.89 18.95 3.41
C LYS A 119 -11.23 20.08 2.43
N GLN A 120 -12.52 20.35 2.31
CA GLN A 120 -12.99 21.47 1.51
C GLN A 120 -12.38 22.80 1.97
N GLY A 121 -11.84 23.58 1.05
CA GLY A 121 -11.19 24.84 1.36
C GLY A 121 -9.76 24.73 1.87
N CYS A 122 -9.18 23.52 1.83
CA CYS A 122 -7.78 23.27 2.18
C CYS A 122 -7.05 22.59 1.03
N ALA A 123 -5.75 22.75 0.98
CA ALA A 123 -4.88 21.90 0.17
C ALA A 123 -4.98 20.45 0.64
N LYS A 124 -4.97 19.49 -0.31
CA LYS A 124 -4.81 18.08 0.01
C LYS A 124 -3.43 17.88 0.64
N LEU A 125 -3.38 17.18 1.76
CA LEU A 125 -2.11 16.76 2.36
C LEU A 125 -1.88 15.30 2.03
N GLU A 126 -0.70 14.97 1.53
CA GLU A 126 -0.22 13.59 1.36
C GLU A 126 1.10 13.41 2.08
N LYS A 127 1.23 12.29 2.79
CA LYS A 127 2.39 12.01 3.62
C LYS A 127 2.55 10.52 3.83
N THR A 128 3.77 10.01 3.77
CA THR A 128 4.10 8.65 4.20
C THR A 128 4.39 8.63 5.70
N PHE A 129 4.04 7.51 6.34
CA PHE A 129 4.35 7.25 7.74
C PHE A 129 4.61 5.76 7.96
N THR A 130 5.28 5.42 9.03
CA THR A 130 5.60 4.02 9.37
C THR A 130 5.01 3.67 10.71
N LEU A 131 4.23 2.60 10.77
CA LEU A 131 3.71 2.01 12.02
C LEU A 131 4.61 0.88 12.49
N LYS A 132 4.93 0.88 13.78
CA LYS A 132 5.70 -0.18 14.43
C LYS A 132 4.81 -0.97 15.39
N GLU A 133 5.18 -2.24 15.61
CA GLU A 133 4.49 -3.09 16.58
C GLU A 133 4.53 -2.47 17.98
N LYS A 134 3.40 -2.55 18.70
CA LYS A 134 3.24 -2.07 20.09
C LYS A 134 3.42 -0.56 20.29
N GLU A 135 3.34 0.21 19.23
CA GLU A 135 3.43 1.67 19.26
C GLU A 135 2.10 2.28 18.80
N MET A 136 1.63 3.31 19.48
CA MET A 136 0.56 4.17 18.97
C MET A 136 1.22 5.42 18.37
N LEU A 137 1.09 5.57 17.05
CA LEU A 137 1.59 6.75 16.36
C LEU A 137 0.52 7.85 16.40
N SER A 138 0.91 9.06 16.82
CA SER A 138 0.03 10.24 16.76
C SER A 138 0.50 11.19 15.68
N LEU A 139 -0.39 11.49 14.73
CA LEU A 139 -0.19 12.46 13.66
C LEU A 139 -1.07 13.68 13.88
N ASN A 140 -0.44 14.85 13.98
CA ASN A 140 -1.11 16.13 14.17
C ASN A 140 -0.75 17.02 12.98
N GLU A 141 -1.65 17.13 12.01
CA GLU A 141 -1.36 17.75 10.73
C GLU A 141 -2.07 19.12 10.60
N LYS A 142 -1.35 20.10 10.10
CA LYS A 142 -1.92 21.40 9.73
C LYS A 142 -2.16 21.40 8.22
N LEU A 143 -3.42 21.63 7.84
CA LEU A 143 -3.79 21.76 6.44
C LEU A 143 -3.67 23.21 5.98
N ASP A 144 -2.98 23.43 4.89
CA ASP A 144 -2.88 24.75 4.29
C ASP A 144 -4.21 25.17 3.69
N SER A 145 -4.47 26.48 3.72
CA SER A 145 -5.66 27.04 3.10
C SER A 145 -5.65 26.83 1.59
N GLY A 146 -6.80 26.57 1.01
CA GLY A 146 -6.98 26.33 -0.41
C GLY A 146 -8.36 26.75 -0.89
N LYS A 147 -8.68 26.38 -2.11
CA LYS A 147 -9.95 26.69 -2.76
C LYS A 147 -10.41 25.54 -3.62
N ILE A 148 -11.72 25.39 -3.78
CA ILE A 148 -12.28 24.47 -4.77
C ILE A 148 -12.21 25.14 -6.14
N ILE A 149 -11.61 24.43 -7.07
CA ILE A 149 -11.53 24.81 -8.48
C ILE A 149 -12.32 23.77 -9.28
N THR A 150 -13.17 24.25 -10.16
CA THR A 150 -13.82 23.41 -11.16
C THR A 150 -12.91 23.31 -12.38
N VAL A 151 -12.46 22.11 -12.70
CA VAL A 151 -11.65 21.80 -13.88
C VAL A 151 -12.55 21.15 -14.92
N THR A 152 -12.61 21.74 -16.11
CA THR A 152 -13.39 21.24 -17.25
C THR A 152 -12.50 21.06 -18.46
N THR A 153 -12.86 20.13 -19.33
CA THR A 153 -12.29 19.92 -20.66
C THR A 153 -13.42 20.00 -21.70
N ASP A 154 -13.08 20.01 -22.97
CA ASP A 154 -14.04 19.99 -24.09
C ASP A 154 -14.82 18.65 -24.17
N LYS A 155 -14.34 17.60 -23.53
CA LYS A 155 -14.99 16.28 -23.48
C LYS A 155 -15.07 15.79 -22.03
N GLU A 156 -16.26 15.37 -21.61
CA GLU A 156 -16.45 14.73 -20.29
C GLU A 156 -15.69 13.41 -20.22
N GLY A 157 -15.20 13.07 -19.04
CA GLY A 157 -14.52 11.84 -18.75
C GLY A 157 -13.00 11.86 -18.95
N ASP A 158 -12.42 12.95 -19.42
CA ASP A 158 -10.95 13.08 -19.48
C ASP A 158 -10.34 12.97 -18.08
N GLU A 159 -9.23 12.27 -17.96
CA GLU A 159 -8.48 12.15 -16.71
C GLU A 159 -7.77 13.47 -16.39
N ILE A 160 -7.99 13.98 -15.18
CA ILE A 160 -7.37 15.22 -14.71
C ILE A 160 -6.25 14.88 -13.71
N TYR A 161 -5.09 15.45 -13.95
CA TYR A 161 -3.93 15.39 -13.07
C TYR A 161 -3.62 16.77 -12.54
N VAL A 162 -3.38 16.87 -11.24
CA VAL A 162 -2.93 18.09 -10.57
C VAL A 162 -1.57 17.82 -9.95
N ASP A 163 -0.59 18.65 -10.28
CA ASP A 163 0.81 18.50 -9.81
C ASP A 163 1.37 17.07 -10.03
N GLY A 164 1.01 16.48 -11.18
CA GLY A 164 1.43 15.14 -11.56
C GLY A 164 0.63 13.99 -10.93
N THR A 165 -0.29 14.28 -10.00
CA THR A 165 -1.13 13.28 -9.33
C THR A 165 -2.51 13.20 -9.95
N PHE A 166 -3.03 12.00 -10.21
CA PHE A 166 -4.40 11.80 -10.68
C PHE A 166 -5.40 12.33 -9.67
N ALA A 167 -6.26 13.23 -10.11
CA ALA A 167 -7.24 13.94 -9.27
C ALA A 167 -8.68 13.50 -9.51
N GLY A 168 -9.01 12.97 -10.70
CA GLY A 168 -10.35 12.53 -11.09
C GLY A 168 -10.62 12.74 -12.57
N HIS A 169 -11.90 12.80 -12.95
CA HIS A 169 -12.34 12.96 -14.33
C HIS A 169 -13.12 14.27 -14.53
N SER A 170 -12.99 14.87 -15.70
CA SER A 170 -13.70 16.09 -16.09
C SER A 170 -15.22 15.84 -16.27
N PRO A 171 -16.11 16.74 -15.79
CA PRO A 171 -15.83 17.93 -14.97
C PRO A 171 -15.45 17.54 -13.52
N LEU A 172 -14.41 18.15 -12.99
CA LEU A 172 -13.86 17.84 -11.68
C LEU A 172 -13.90 19.04 -10.73
N HIS A 173 -14.42 18.84 -9.51
CA HIS A 173 -14.28 19.79 -8.41
C HIS A 173 -13.13 19.35 -7.50
N VAL A 174 -12.01 20.06 -7.56
CA VAL A 174 -10.80 19.70 -6.82
C VAL A 174 -10.41 20.82 -5.84
N SER A 175 -10.08 20.44 -4.59
CA SER A 175 -9.55 21.38 -3.61
C SER A 175 -8.05 21.52 -3.81
N MET A 176 -7.60 22.74 -4.08
CA MET A 176 -6.19 23.09 -4.34
C MET A 176 -5.72 24.13 -3.33
N GLY A 177 -4.48 24.02 -2.87
CA GLY A 177 -3.83 25.06 -2.08
C GLY A 177 -3.62 26.33 -2.88
N TYR A 178 -3.37 27.45 -2.18
CA TYR A 178 -2.92 28.66 -2.88
C TYR A 178 -1.47 28.49 -3.34
N GLY A 179 -1.17 29.00 -4.52
CA GLY A 179 0.16 28.90 -5.11
C GLY A 179 0.13 28.56 -6.60
N GLN A 180 1.26 28.08 -7.09
CA GLN A 180 1.39 27.66 -8.47
C GLN A 180 1.13 26.16 -8.58
N HIS A 181 0.26 25.76 -9.51
CA HIS A 181 -0.11 24.38 -9.78
C HIS A 181 0.01 24.05 -11.26
N THR A 182 0.31 22.80 -11.55
CA THR A 182 0.25 22.26 -12.92
C THR A 182 -1.01 21.41 -13.04
N VAL A 183 -1.86 21.71 -14.02
CA VAL A 183 -3.06 20.93 -14.30
C VAL A 183 -2.96 20.37 -15.71
N LYS A 184 -3.19 19.08 -15.87
CA LYS A 184 -3.07 18.34 -17.12
C LYS A 184 -4.29 17.46 -17.34
N ALA A 185 -4.75 17.36 -18.58
CA ALA A 185 -5.78 16.40 -18.98
C ALA A 185 -5.19 15.31 -19.89
N ILE A 186 -5.67 14.08 -19.68
CA ILE A 186 -5.31 12.91 -20.50
C ILE A 186 -6.59 12.26 -21.00
N ARG A 187 -6.64 11.95 -22.30
CA ARG A 187 -7.72 11.25 -22.97
C ARG A 187 -7.20 9.96 -23.61
N GLU A 188 -7.80 8.82 -23.26
CA GLU A 188 -7.42 7.50 -23.83
C GLU A 188 -5.91 7.24 -23.77
N GLY A 189 -5.27 7.59 -22.64
CA GLY A 189 -3.82 7.41 -22.40
C GLY A 189 -2.92 8.37 -23.17
N ARG A 190 -3.48 9.34 -23.87
CA ARG A 190 -2.72 10.40 -24.58
C ARG A 190 -2.92 11.75 -23.92
N SER A 191 -1.84 12.49 -23.72
CA SER A 191 -1.96 13.89 -23.31
C SER A 191 -2.68 14.65 -24.40
N VAL A 192 -3.89 15.16 -24.12
CA VAL A 192 -4.69 15.92 -25.08
C VAL A 192 -4.42 17.41 -25.01
N MET A 193 -3.73 17.85 -23.94
CA MET A 193 -3.48 19.26 -23.69
C MET A 193 -2.11 19.50 -23.14
N GLN A 194 -1.58 20.68 -23.44
CA GLN A 194 -0.37 21.15 -22.79
C GLN A 194 -0.65 21.39 -21.31
N ASP A 195 0.34 21.09 -20.47
CA ASP A 195 0.29 21.39 -19.06
C ASP A 195 -0.03 22.87 -18.85
N LYS A 196 -1.15 23.15 -18.21
CA LYS A 196 -1.54 24.52 -17.88
C LYS A 196 -1.03 24.87 -16.50
N TYR A 197 -0.17 25.87 -16.42
CA TYR A 197 0.28 26.43 -15.15
C TYR A 197 -0.77 27.42 -14.64
N MET A 198 -1.27 27.18 -13.44
CA MET A 198 -2.23 28.04 -12.78
C MET A 198 -1.65 28.55 -11.47
N LYS A 199 -1.65 29.87 -11.30
CA LYS A 199 -1.37 30.50 -10.00
C LYS A 199 -2.68 30.78 -9.28
N LEU A 200 -3.01 29.96 -8.30
CA LEU A 200 -4.23 30.17 -7.52
C LEU A 200 -4.05 31.34 -6.54
N ASN A 201 -4.79 32.43 -6.73
CA ASN A 201 -4.68 33.67 -5.96
C ASN A 201 -5.97 34.09 -5.25
N GLY A 202 -6.94 33.19 -5.14
CA GLY A 202 -8.20 33.44 -4.45
C GLY A 202 -9.37 33.92 -5.35
N ASN A 203 -9.11 34.40 -6.54
CA ASN A 203 -10.16 34.87 -7.46
C ASN A 203 -10.62 33.83 -8.47
N GLN A 204 -9.80 32.83 -8.75
CA GLN A 204 -10.12 31.75 -9.68
C GLN A 204 -11.07 30.75 -9.05
N THR A 205 -12.09 30.35 -9.79
CA THR A 205 -13.06 29.31 -9.42
C THR A 205 -13.16 28.21 -10.47
N GLN A 206 -12.69 28.48 -11.67
CA GLN A 206 -12.78 27.59 -12.83
C GLN A 206 -11.48 27.59 -13.62
N LEU A 207 -11.17 26.44 -14.18
CA LEU A 207 -10.10 26.25 -15.15
C LEU A 207 -10.63 25.37 -16.29
N THR A 208 -10.63 25.94 -17.51
CA THR A 208 -10.94 25.16 -18.71
C THR A 208 -9.64 24.81 -19.41
N LEU A 209 -9.48 23.52 -19.69
CA LEU A 209 -8.42 22.99 -20.52
C LEU A 209 -9.01 22.77 -21.93
N GLU A 210 -8.51 23.53 -22.90
CA GLU A 210 -8.94 23.48 -24.32
C GLU A 210 -7.86 22.82 -25.17
#